data_0a16ad2198452c6e47b39622237f3a7e
#
_entry.id   0a16ad2198452c6e47b39622237f3a7e
#
_cell.length_a   1.000
_cell.length_b   1.000
_cell.length_c   1.000
_cell.angle_alpha   90.00
_cell.angle_beta   90.00
_cell.angle_gamma   90.00
#
_symmetry.space_group_name_H-M   'P 1'
#
loop_
_entity.id
_entity.type
_entity.pdbx_description
1 polymer ?
#
loop_
_entity_poly.entity_id
_entity_poly.type
_entity_poly.pdbx_seq_one_letter_code
_entity_poly.pdbx_strand_id
1 'polypeptide(L)'
;MKILVFDNYDSFTYNLVHLIEKVTNCELEVHRNDKITLKHIEHFDKIVLSPGPGIPTKSGILLDLIKNYASRKSILGVCLGHQAIGEVFGGKLINLDSVYHGVATEMNVVKDDVLFTGLPKKFNAGRYHSWVIDERYFPDQLEITVRDERGYIMGLRHKKYDVCGMQFHPESILTEYGEQIIKNWIEQ
;
A
#
# COMPACT_ATOMS: atom_id res chain seq x y z
N MET A 1 -3.12 12.31 16.48
CA MET A 1 -2.53 11.38 15.50
C MET A 1 -2.00 12.17 14.34
N LYS A 2 -0.77 11.86 13.94
CA LYS A 2 -0.06 12.52 12.84
C LYS A 2 0.31 11.47 11.79
N ILE A 3 -0.09 11.72 10.54
CA ILE A 3 0.08 10.78 9.43
C ILE A 3 1.13 11.32 8.45
N LEU A 4 2.11 10.48 8.09
CA LEU A 4 3.04 10.75 7.00
C LEU A 4 2.49 10.13 5.71
N VAL A 5 2.37 10.92 4.65
CA VAL A 5 2.30 10.42 3.28
C VAL A 5 3.70 10.52 2.69
N PHE A 6 4.34 9.34 2.57
CA PHE A 6 5.67 9.21 1.99
C PHE A 6 5.54 9.14 0.46
N ASP A 7 5.85 10.26 -0.20
CA ASP A 7 5.65 10.47 -1.63
C ASP A 7 6.80 9.89 -2.46
N ASN A 8 6.50 8.87 -3.25
CA ASN A 8 7.43 8.23 -4.19
C ASN A 8 7.41 8.88 -5.59
N TYR A 9 7.12 10.19 -5.67
CA TYR A 9 7.04 10.93 -6.94
C TYR A 9 5.92 10.45 -7.86
N ASP A 10 4.80 10.07 -7.28
CA ASP A 10 3.63 9.64 -8.04
C ASP A 10 2.68 10.81 -8.34
N SER A 11 2.12 10.82 -9.56
CA SER A 11 1.14 11.83 -9.95
C SER A 11 -0.19 11.73 -9.18
N PHE A 12 -0.50 10.56 -8.62
CA PHE A 12 -1.71 10.31 -7.84
C PHE A 12 -1.51 10.50 -6.33
N THR A 13 -0.32 10.88 -5.85
CA THR A 13 -0.08 11.07 -4.41
C THR A 13 -1.09 12.03 -3.79
N TYR A 14 -1.41 13.14 -4.45
CA TYR A 14 -2.37 14.11 -3.91
C TYR A 14 -3.83 13.62 -3.95
N ASN A 15 -4.19 12.71 -4.85
CA ASN A 15 -5.50 12.05 -4.79
C ASN A 15 -5.60 11.17 -3.54
N LEU A 16 -4.51 10.47 -3.18
CA LEU A 16 -4.43 9.69 -1.95
C LEU A 16 -4.47 10.61 -0.71
N VAL A 17 -3.78 11.75 -0.74
CA VAL A 17 -3.85 12.78 0.32
C VAL A 17 -5.30 13.24 0.52
N HIS A 18 -5.99 13.66 -0.55
CA HIS A 18 -7.38 14.11 -0.47
C HIS A 18 -8.33 13.02 0.02
N LEU A 19 -8.08 11.76 -0.37
CA LEU A 19 -8.86 10.63 0.14
C LEU A 19 -8.70 10.47 1.65
N ILE A 20 -7.47 10.61 2.17
CA ILE A 20 -7.18 10.54 3.61
C ILE A 20 -7.84 11.74 4.32
N GLU A 21 -7.67 12.96 3.83
CA GLU A 21 -8.27 14.18 4.40
C GLU A 21 -9.81 14.10 4.47
N LYS A 22 -10.43 13.43 3.50
CA LYS A 22 -11.89 13.25 3.46
C LYS A 22 -12.41 12.36 4.59
N VAL A 23 -11.63 11.38 5.03
CA VAL A 23 -12.05 10.37 6.01
C VAL A 23 -11.51 10.63 7.42
N THR A 24 -10.62 11.62 7.60
CA THR A 24 -10.06 11.96 8.91
C THR A 24 -9.72 13.44 9.03
N ASN A 25 -9.76 13.96 10.26
CA ASN A 25 -9.25 15.29 10.61
C ASN A 25 -7.85 15.24 11.24
N CYS A 26 -7.09 14.17 11.01
CA CYS A 26 -5.75 14.03 11.55
C CYS A 26 -4.75 14.99 10.88
N GLU A 27 -3.70 15.36 11.61
CA GLU A 27 -2.59 16.11 11.04
C GLU A 27 -1.89 15.24 9.99
N LEU A 28 -1.71 15.78 8.79
CA LEU A 28 -1.13 15.08 7.66
C LEU A 28 0.02 15.88 7.06
N GLU A 29 1.16 15.24 6.87
CA GLU A 29 2.29 15.80 6.14
C GLU A 29 2.68 14.94 4.95
N VAL A 30 3.07 15.60 3.85
CA VAL A 30 3.55 14.94 2.64
C VAL A 30 5.04 15.22 2.48
N HIS A 31 5.85 14.17 2.44
CA HIS A 31 7.29 14.30 2.22
C HIS A 31 7.77 13.36 1.12
N ARG A 32 8.53 13.90 0.18
CA ARG A 32 9.18 13.13 -0.89
C ARG A 32 10.23 12.18 -0.33
N ASN A 33 10.38 11.03 -0.96
CA ASN A 33 11.22 9.92 -0.53
C ASN A 33 12.73 10.23 -0.42
N ASP A 34 13.18 11.34 -1.01
CA ASP A 34 14.54 11.87 -0.97
C ASP A 34 14.66 13.17 -0.15
N LYS A 35 13.57 13.67 0.43
CA LYS A 35 13.53 14.97 1.16
C LYS A 35 13.21 14.82 2.65
N ILE A 36 13.08 13.60 3.15
CA ILE A 36 12.86 13.31 4.56
C ILE A 36 13.96 12.37 5.07
N THR A 37 14.32 12.49 6.33
CA THR A 37 15.26 11.59 6.97
C THR A 37 14.53 10.55 7.82
N LEU A 38 15.16 9.38 8.04
CA LEU A 38 14.61 8.37 8.94
C LEU A 38 14.31 8.96 10.32
N LYS A 39 15.19 9.80 10.87
CA LYS A 39 14.98 10.42 12.18
C LYS A 39 13.69 11.27 12.23
N HIS A 40 13.36 11.97 11.15
CA HIS A 40 12.15 12.80 11.10
C HIS A 40 10.88 11.95 11.12
N ILE A 41 10.93 10.74 10.57
CA ILE A 41 9.80 9.79 10.53
C ILE A 41 9.34 9.35 11.93
N GLU A 42 10.20 9.44 12.95
CA GLU A 42 9.83 9.17 14.36
C GLU A 42 8.61 9.98 14.84
N HIS A 43 8.41 11.18 14.32
CA HIS A 43 7.36 12.11 14.77
C HIS A 43 5.95 11.74 14.27
N PHE A 44 5.82 10.74 13.39
CA PHE A 44 4.54 10.31 12.85
C PHE A 44 4.04 9.04 13.55
N ASP A 45 2.73 8.95 13.72
CA ASP A 45 2.06 7.78 14.31
C ASP A 45 1.80 6.70 13.24
N LYS A 46 1.33 7.12 12.07
CA LYS A 46 1.01 6.26 10.93
C LYS A 46 1.72 6.74 9.66
N ILE A 47 2.00 5.81 8.76
CA ILE A 47 2.75 6.06 7.51
C ILE A 47 2.01 5.44 6.34
N VAL A 48 1.70 6.25 5.33
CA VAL A 48 1.22 5.78 4.03
C VAL A 48 2.37 5.88 3.03
N LEU A 49 2.72 4.77 2.43
CA LEU A 49 3.71 4.70 1.35
C LEU A 49 2.96 4.80 0.03
N SER A 50 3.15 5.90 -0.70
CA SER A 50 2.42 6.19 -1.93
C SER A 50 2.78 5.22 -3.06
N PRO A 51 1.95 5.16 -4.12
CA PRO A 51 2.39 4.69 -5.42
C PRO A 51 3.66 5.42 -5.88
N GLY A 52 4.27 4.95 -6.96
CA GLY A 52 5.41 5.62 -7.57
C GLY A 52 5.91 4.88 -8.81
N PRO A 53 6.76 5.52 -9.61
CA PRO A 53 7.34 4.92 -10.81
C PRO A 53 8.45 3.92 -10.47
N GLY A 54 8.67 2.96 -11.38
CA GLY A 54 9.79 2.03 -11.32
C GLY A 54 9.62 0.90 -10.31
N ILE A 55 10.66 0.66 -9.52
CA ILE A 55 10.72 -0.43 -8.54
C ILE A 55 11.19 0.08 -7.17
N PRO A 56 10.84 -0.57 -6.05
CA PRO A 56 11.11 -0.06 -4.70
C PRO A 56 12.58 0.21 -4.40
N THR A 57 13.50 -0.58 -4.94
CA THR A 57 14.95 -0.43 -4.73
C THR A 57 15.53 0.89 -5.28
N LYS A 58 14.78 1.60 -6.12
CA LYS A 58 15.17 2.90 -6.69
C LYS A 58 14.41 4.09 -6.08
N SER A 59 13.67 3.87 -4.99
CA SER A 59 12.74 4.85 -4.41
C SER A 59 13.29 5.48 -3.11
N GLY A 60 14.48 6.09 -3.19
CA GLY A 60 15.07 6.81 -2.06
C GLY A 60 15.24 5.92 -0.83
N ILE A 61 14.75 6.39 0.31
CA ILE A 61 14.86 5.66 1.59
C ILE A 61 13.67 4.72 1.87
N LEU A 62 12.83 4.40 0.87
CA LEU A 62 11.59 3.63 1.04
C LEU A 62 11.81 2.29 1.76
N LEU A 63 12.77 1.48 1.31
CA LEU A 63 13.05 0.17 1.92
C LEU A 63 13.60 0.32 3.34
N ASP A 64 14.48 1.30 3.57
CA ASP A 64 15.06 1.56 4.89
C ASP A 64 14.01 2.10 5.88
N LEU A 65 13.04 2.89 5.41
CA LEU A 65 11.89 3.31 6.20
C LEU A 65 11.14 2.07 6.72
N ILE A 66 10.75 1.16 5.83
CA ILE A 66 9.99 -0.04 6.23
C ILE A 66 10.81 -0.89 7.22
N LYS A 67 12.09 -1.15 6.94
CA LYS A 67 12.99 -1.93 7.83
C LYS A 67 13.09 -1.34 9.23
N ASN A 68 13.18 -0.02 9.34
CA ASN A 68 13.37 0.66 10.63
C ASN A 68 12.07 0.80 11.41
N TYR A 69 10.90 0.91 10.73
CA TYR A 69 9.66 1.31 11.37
C TYR A 69 8.55 0.27 11.38
N ALA A 70 8.67 -0.82 10.63
CA ALA A 70 7.63 -1.86 10.54
C ALA A 70 7.21 -2.44 11.90
N SER A 71 8.13 -2.57 12.86
CA SER A 71 7.84 -3.12 14.19
C SER A 71 7.23 -2.11 15.18
N ARG A 72 7.14 -0.82 14.80
CA ARG A 72 6.82 0.28 15.73
C ARG A 72 5.74 1.23 15.24
N LYS A 73 5.47 1.23 13.95
CA LYS A 73 4.52 2.15 13.30
C LYS A 73 3.48 1.39 12.51
N SER A 74 2.29 1.97 12.41
CA SER A 74 1.28 1.52 11.47
C SER A 74 1.68 1.96 10.06
N ILE A 75 1.85 1.00 9.13
CA ILE A 75 2.30 1.26 7.76
C ILE A 75 1.31 0.69 6.75
N LEU A 76 0.82 1.54 5.85
CA LEU A 76 0.02 1.16 4.69
C LEU A 76 0.83 1.40 3.41
N GLY A 77 1.05 0.36 2.60
CA GLY A 77 1.67 0.46 1.29
C GLY A 77 0.66 0.42 0.15
N VAL A 78 0.71 1.39 -0.76
CA VAL A 78 -0.12 1.42 -1.97
C VAL A 78 0.76 1.22 -3.19
N CYS A 79 0.42 0.27 -4.05
CA CYS A 79 1.08 -0.08 -5.30
C CYS A 79 2.60 -0.30 -5.11
N LEU A 80 3.45 0.69 -5.39
CA LEU A 80 4.89 0.62 -5.13
C LEU A 80 5.19 0.38 -3.64
N GLY A 81 4.45 1.02 -2.73
CA GLY A 81 4.58 0.80 -1.29
C GLY A 81 4.25 -0.64 -0.87
N HIS A 82 3.23 -1.26 -1.47
CA HIS A 82 2.90 -2.67 -1.28
C HIS A 82 4.04 -3.59 -1.75
N GLN A 83 4.59 -3.32 -2.93
CA GLN A 83 5.74 -4.06 -3.47
C GLN A 83 6.97 -3.93 -2.56
N ALA A 84 7.23 -2.72 -2.05
CA ALA A 84 8.32 -2.47 -1.11
C ALA A 84 8.18 -3.28 0.19
N ILE A 85 6.97 -3.40 0.74
CA ILE A 85 6.70 -4.27 1.88
C ILE A 85 7.06 -5.71 1.54
N GLY A 86 6.61 -6.22 0.40
CA GLY A 86 6.95 -7.57 -0.05
C GLY A 86 8.46 -7.82 -0.12
N GLU A 87 9.21 -6.90 -0.74
CA GLU A 87 10.67 -7.02 -0.88
C GLU A 87 11.41 -6.93 0.46
N VAL A 88 11.01 -6.03 1.36
CA VAL A 88 11.67 -5.86 2.68
C VAL A 88 11.59 -7.13 3.51
N PHE A 89 10.48 -7.87 3.42
CA PHE A 89 10.32 -9.13 4.14
C PHE A 89 10.85 -10.36 3.38
N GLY A 90 11.55 -10.16 2.25
CA GLY A 90 12.27 -11.21 1.52
C GLY A 90 11.58 -11.71 0.25
N GLY A 91 10.47 -11.10 -0.13
CA GLY A 91 9.79 -11.38 -1.39
C GLY A 91 10.55 -10.89 -2.61
N LYS A 92 10.10 -11.31 -3.79
CA LYS A 92 10.61 -10.85 -5.08
C LYS A 92 9.47 -10.31 -5.93
N LEU A 93 9.81 -9.42 -6.86
CA LEU A 93 8.87 -8.90 -7.85
C LEU A 93 9.06 -9.62 -9.19
N ILE A 94 7.96 -9.78 -9.93
CA ILE A 94 7.97 -10.19 -11.33
C ILE A 94 7.32 -9.11 -12.18
N ASN A 95 7.85 -8.89 -13.37
CA ASN A 95 7.23 -8.05 -14.38
C ASN A 95 6.20 -8.88 -15.15
N LEU A 96 5.00 -8.36 -15.28
CA LEU A 96 3.93 -9.00 -16.04
C LEU A 96 4.09 -8.70 -17.54
N ASP A 97 3.65 -9.62 -18.39
CA ASP A 97 3.62 -9.41 -19.85
C ASP A 97 2.62 -8.34 -20.28
N SER A 98 1.67 -7.99 -19.39
CA SER A 98 0.65 -6.97 -19.62
C SER A 98 0.80 -5.83 -18.62
N VAL A 99 0.67 -4.59 -19.11
CA VAL A 99 0.63 -3.38 -18.29
C VAL A 99 -0.83 -3.07 -17.96
N TYR A 100 -1.15 -2.96 -16.68
CA TYR A 100 -2.43 -2.40 -16.23
C TYR A 100 -2.27 -0.89 -16.10
N HIS A 101 -3.08 -0.12 -16.79
CA HIS A 101 -3.05 1.34 -16.73
C HIS A 101 -4.46 1.92 -16.81
N GLY A 102 -5.04 2.24 -15.65
CA GLY A 102 -6.41 2.72 -15.58
C GLY A 102 -7.46 1.67 -15.92
N VAL A 103 -7.25 0.44 -15.43
CA VAL A 103 -8.16 -0.69 -15.65
C VAL A 103 -8.75 -1.13 -14.32
N ALA A 104 -10.06 -1.24 -14.23
CA ALA A 104 -10.75 -1.86 -13.10
C ALA A 104 -10.78 -3.38 -13.28
N THR A 105 -10.41 -4.11 -12.24
CA THR A 105 -10.49 -5.58 -12.18
C THR A 105 -11.10 -6.03 -10.87
N GLU A 106 -11.73 -7.22 -10.85
CA GLU A 106 -12.32 -7.77 -9.65
C GLU A 106 -11.23 -8.18 -8.65
N MET A 107 -11.39 -7.73 -7.42
CA MET A 107 -10.60 -8.12 -6.26
C MET A 107 -11.39 -9.13 -5.43
N ASN A 108 -10.72 -10.20 -4.99
CA ASN A 108 -11.29 -11.21 -4.12
C ASN A 108 -10.60 -11.16 -2.76
N VAL A 109 -11.34 -10.83 -1.70
CA VAL A 109 -10.86 -10.90 -0.31
C VAL A 109 -10.78 -12.37 0.08
N VAL A 110 -9.58 -12.92 0.10
CA VAL A 110 -9.32 -14.35 0.37
C VAL A 110 -9.05 -14.63 1.84
N LYS A 111 -8.77 -13.59 2.62
CA LYS A 111 -8.62 -13.65 4.06
C LYS A 111 -9.23 -12.43 4.72
N ASP A 112 -9.90 -12.63 5.85
CA ASP A 112 -10.45 -11.52 6.65
C ASP A 112 -9.34 -10.62 7.15
N ASP A 113 -9.51 -9.33 6.92
CA ASP A 113 -8.57 -8.29 7.31
C ASP A 113 -9.34 -7.03 7.69
N VAL A 114 -8.81 -6.27 8.66
CA VAL A 114 -9.44 -5.04 9.13
C VAL A 114 -9.67 -4.03 8.01
N LEU A 115 -8.76 -3.95 7.02
CA LEU A 115 -8.90 -3.06 5.86
C LEU A 115 -10.19 -3.27 5.09
N PHE A 116 -10.68 -4.50 5.05
CA PHE A 116 -11.84 -4.89 4.25
C PHE A 116 -13.09 -5.14 5.10
N THR A 117 -13.08 -4.70 6.36
CA THR A 117 -14.25 -4.78 7.25
C THR A 117 -15.42 -3.98 6.67
N GLY A 118 -16.57 -4.63 6.59
CA GLY A 118 -17.81 -4.03 6.04
C GLY A 118 -17.88 -4.01 4.51
N LEU A 119 -16.87 -4.51 3.80
CA LEU A 119 -16.87 -4.63 2.36
C LEU A 119 -17.41 -6.01 1.91
N PRO A 120 -17.95 -6.10 0.68
CA PRO A 120 -18.23 -7.41 0.08
C PRO A 120 -16.91 -8.17 -0.16
N LYS A 121 -16.98 -9.50 -0.25
CA LYS A 121 -15.79 -10.33 -0.55
C LYS A 121 -15.23 -10.10 -1.94
N LYS A 122 -16.01 -9.50 -2.84
CA LYS A 122 -15.63 -9.14 -4.21
C LYS A 122 -16.00 -7.70 -4.48
N PHE A 123 -15.06 -6.95 -5.07
CA PHE A 123 -15.25 -5.56 -5.49
C PHE A 123 -14.29 -5.21 -6.63
N ASN A 124 -14.58 -4.15 -7.38
CA ASN A 124 -13.69 -3.68 -8.43
C ASN A 124 -12.69 -2.66 -7.90
N ALA A 125 -11.44 -2.73 -8.39
CA ALA A 125 -10.41 -1.75 -8.04
C ALA A 125 -9.53 -1.38 -9.23
N GLY A 126 -9.11 -0.12 -9.27
CA GLY A 126 -8.26 0.45 -10.31
C GLY A 126 -6.80 0.01 -10.16
N ARG A 127 -6.20 -0.37 -11.29
CA ARG A 127 -4.81 -0.84 -11.37
C ARG A 127 -3.99 0.00 -12.33
N TYR A 128 -2.72 0.27 -11.93
CA TYR A 128 -1.76 1.10 -12.68
C TYR A 128 -0.34 0.56 -12.53
N HIS A 129 -0.12 -0.73 -12.83
CA HIS A 129 1.16 -1.39 -12.61
C HIS A 129 1.45 -2.49 -13.64
N SER A 130 2.73 -2.82 -13.80
CA SER A 130 3.21 -3.99 -14.55
C SER A 130 4.03 -4.95 -13.68
N TRP A 131 4.34 -4.57 -12.43
CA TRP A 131 5.04 -5.41 -11.49
C TRP A 131 4.10 -5.90 -10.40
N VAL A 132 4.30 -7.15 -9.94
CA VAL A 132 3.60 -7.75 -8.80
C VAL A 132 4.57 -8.56 -7.96
N ILE A 133 4.17 -8.86 -6.72
CA ILE A 133 4.92 -9.77 -5.85
C ILE A 133 4.80 -11.20 -6.42
N ASP A 134 5.94 -11.87 -6.60
CA ASP A 134 6.01 -13.25 -7.06
C ASP A 134 5.61 -14.21 -5.95
N GLU A 135 4.52 -14.94 -6.16
CA GLU A 135 3.99 -15.88 -5.16
C GLU A 135 5.00 -16.99 -4.79
N ARG A 136 5.87 -17.38 -5.72
CA ARG A 136 6.89 -18.42 -5.48
C ARG A 136 7.91 -18.04 -4.40
N TYR A 137 8.03 -16.73 -4.14
CA TYR A 137 8.95 -16.17 -3.15
C TYR A 137 8.19 -15.33 -2.11
N PHE A 138 6.90 -15.64 -1.91
CA PHE A 138 6.11 -14.87 -0.94
C PHE A 138 6.60 -15.15 0.48
N PRO A 139 6.88 -14.11 1.30
CA PRO A 139 7.48 -14.29 2.62
C PRO A 139 6.55 -14.94 3.63
N ASP A 140 7.06 -15.87 4.43
CA ASP A 140 6.31 -16.55 5.50
C ASP A 140 5.79 -15.59 6.59
N GLN A 141 6.42 -14.43 6.76
CA GLN A 141 6.02 -13.40 7.73
C GLN A 141 4.78 -12.63 7.29
N LEU A 142 4.42 -12.70 6.02
CA LEU A 142 3.26 -12.03 5.44
C LEU A 142 2.11 -13.00 5.22
N GLU A 143 0.91 -12.44 5.08
CA GLU A 143 -0.30 -13.12 4.67
C GLU A 143 -0.90 -12.43 3.45
N ILE A 144 -1.44 -13.22 2.53
CA ILE A 144 -2.18 -12.70 1.38
C ILE A 144 -3.62 -12.46 1.81
N THR A 145 -4.10 -11.24 1.65
CA THR A 145 -5.47 -10.84 2.02
C THR A 145 -6.39 -10.69 0.83
N VAL A 146 -5.85 -10.29 -0.33
CA VAL A 146 -6.62 -10.07 -1.57
C VAL A 146 -5.87 -10.65 -2.77
N ARG A 147 -6.63 -11.25 -3.68
CA ARG A 147 -6.17 -11.68 -5.01
C ARG A 147 -7.05 -11.10 -6.11
N ASP A 148 -6.52 -10.97 -7.32
CA ASP A 148 -7.33 -10.73 -8.52
C ASP A 148 -7.85 -12.05 -9.13
N GLU A 149 -8.62 -11.95 -10.22
CA GLU A 149 -9.18 -13.11 -10.95
C GLU A 149 -8.11 -14.06 -11.51
N ARG A 150 -6.88 -13.56 -11.74
CA ARG A 150 -5.74 -14.35 -12.24
C ARG A 150 -4.92 -14.96 -11.12
N GLY A 151 -5.28 -14.69 -9.86
CA GLY A 151 -4.58 -15.17 -8.67
C GLY A 151 -3.40 -14.32 -8.24
N TYR A 152 -3.11 -13.18 -8.89
CA TYR A 152 -2.04 -12.29 -8.45
C TYR A 152 -2.33 -11.70 -7.07
N ILE A 153 -1.28 -11.45 -6.31
CA ILE A 153 -1.36 -10.89 -4.96
C ILE A 153 -1.70 -9.40 -5.06
N MET A 154 -2.89 -9.04 -4.58
CA MET A 154 -3.42 -7.68 -4.60
C MET A 154 -3.54 -7.06 -3.23
N GLY A 155 -3.38 -7.85 -2.16
CA GLY A 155 -3.35 -7.38 -0.78
C GLY A 155 -2.51 -8.27 0.09
N LEU A 156 -1.83 -7.68 1.06
CA LEU A 156 -1.03 -8.40 2.06
C LEU A 156 -1.11 -7.73 3.43
N ARG A 157 -0.80 -8.51 4.47
CA ARG A 157 -0.60 -8.05 5.85
C ARG A 157 0.55 -8.78 6.51
N HIS A 158 1.30 -8.09 7.35
CA HIS A 158 2.30 -8.73 8.19
C HIS A 158 1.60 -9.41 9.38
N LYS A 159 2.00 -10.67 9.68
CA LYS A 159 1.35 -11.51 10.72
C LYS A 159 1.48 -10.97 12.14
N LYS A 160 2.49 -10.13 12.41
CA LYS A 160 2.81 -9.63 13.75
C LYS A 160 2.78 -8.10 13.85
N TYR A 161 3.24 -7.39 12.83
CA TYR A 161 3.35 -5.94 12.83
C TYR A 161 2.13 -5.31 12.17
N ASP A 162 1.81 -4.08 12.55
CA ASP A 162 0.75 -3.32 11.90
C ASP A 162 1.25 -2.73 10.57
N VAL A 163 1.49 -3.64 9.63
CA VAL A 163 1.97 -3.36 8.27
C VAL A 163 1.08 -4.10 7.28
N CYS A 164 0.49 -3.36 6.38
CA CYS A 164 -0.38 -3.89 5.33
C CYS A 164 -0.14 -3.19 4.01
N GLY A 165 -0.59 -3.78 2.93
CA GLY A 165 -0.43 -3.21 1.60
C GLY A 165 -1.46 -3.70 0.62
N MET A 166 -1.75 -2.83 -0.37
CA MET A 166 -2.61 -3.13 -1.52
C MET A 166 -1.91 -2.76 -2.82
N GLN A 167 -2.01 -3.63 -3.82
CA GLN A 167 -1.43 -3.40 -5.15
C GLN A 167 -2.27 -2.46 -6.00
N PHE A 168 -3.57 -2.38 -5.74
CA PHE A 168 -4.51 -1.48 -6.39
C PHE A 168 -4.51 -0.08 -5.74
N HIS A 169 -5.12 0.88 -6.41
CA HIS A 169 -5.15 2.28 -6.00
C HIS A 169 -6.49 2.64 -5.32
N PRO A 170 -6.54 2.80 -3.98
CA PRO A 170 -7.78 3.14 -3.27
C PRO A 170 -8.28 4.55 -3.63
N GLU A 171 -7.39 5.44 -4.05
CA GLU A 171 -7.69 6.83 -4.45
C GLU A 171 -8.27 6.95 -5.86
N SER A 172 -8.22 5.87 -6.65
CA SER A 172 -8.74 5.88 -8.01
C SER A 172 -10.26 5.87 -8.02
N ILE A 173 -10.86 6.64 -8.93
CA ILE A 173 -12.31 6.61 -9.20
C ILE A 173 -12.80 5.22 -9.65
N LEU A 174 -11.90 4.38 -10.13
CA LEU A 174 -12.18 3.01 -10.55
C LEU A 174 -12.24 2.02 -9.36
N THR A 175 -11.90 2.47 -8.16
CA THR A 175 -11.90 1.63 -6.96
C THR A 175 -13.19 1.84 -6.17
N GLU A 176 -14.00 0.80 -6.12
CA GLU A 176 -15.13 0.75 -5.20
C GLU A 176 -14.60 0.72 -3.76
N TYR A 177 -15.29 1.33 -2.82
CA TYR A 177 -14.98 1.30 -1.39
C TYR A 177 -13.60 1.86 -0.97
N GLY A 178 -12.91 2.63 -1.82
CA GLY A 178 -11.60 3.19 -1.48
C GLY A 178 -11.61 4.02 -0.19
N GLU A 179 -12.66 4.84 0.02
CA GLU A 179 -12.85 5.62 1.25
C GLU A 179 -12.99 4.73 2.49
N GLN A 180 -13.78 3.66 2.38
CA GLN A 180 -13.99 2.74 3.51
C GLN A 180 -12.69 1.99 3.87
N ILE A 181 -11.90 1.58 2.87
CA ILE A 181 -10.61 0.92 3.09
C ILE A 181 -9.65 1.83 3.84
N ILE A 182 -9.51 3.08 3.42
CA ILE A 182 -8.63 4.05 4.08
C ILE A 182 -9.14 4.38 5.48
N LYS A 183 -10.46 4.56 5.66
CA LYS A 183 -11.07 4.77 6.97
C LYS A 183 -10.79 3.61 7.91
N ASN A 184 -10.98 2.36 7.46
CA ASN A 184 -10.70 1.17 8.25
C ASN A 184 -9.24 1.12 8.73
N TRP A 185 -8.27 1.51 7.87
CA TRP A 185 -6.87 1.59 8.25
C TRP A 185 -6.59 2.68 9.29
N ILE A 186 -7.25 3.82 9.20
CA ILE A 186 -7.05 4.94 10.13
C ILE A 186 -7.60 4.59 11.52
N GLU A 187 -8.72 3.90 11.58
CA GLU A 187 -9.46 3.58 12.82
C GLU A 187 -8.95 2.32 13.56
N GLN A 188 -8.04 1.55 12.92
CA GLN A 188 -7.48 0.34 13.57
C GLN A 188 -6.48 0.64 14.70
#